data_a32f0a5939564b9779baf141df360bb7
#
_entry.id   a32f0a5939564b9779baf141df360bb7
#
_cell.length_a   1.000
_cell.length_b   1.000
_cell.length_c   1.000
_cell.angle_alpha   90.00
_cell.angle_beta   90.00
_cell.angle_gamma   90.00
#
_symmetry.space_group_name_H-M   'P 1'
#
loop_
_entity.id
_entity.type
_entity.pdbx_description
1 polymer ?
#
loop_
_entity_poly.entity_id
_entity_poly.type
_entity_poly.pdbx_seq_one_letter_code
_entity_poly.pdbx_strand_id
1 'polypeptide(L)'
;MTKRLTAQDWIDFALTTFAHEGFDALKADVLARKLGVSRGSFYWHFTDLGAFHARVIEQWKQVATEAIIADVERYQSGEERLDALLRHAFGHGAALEIRMRAWADNNAEAARAVSDIDRRRQEYIEQLLVGAGIVLPLAATRTLLLYWTYLGAALSRSRLSGERLNRIVAELKRIGLGAFPGIHRSANHGSRSRSSARDEPALADQARPSRRIGGSRDRTTARKRS
;
A
#
# COMPACT_ATOMS: atom_id res chain seq x y z
N MET A 1 22.92 33.86 -23.15
CA MET A 1 23.52 33.25 -21.94
C MET A 1 22.84 31.92 -21.72
N THR A 2 23.52 30.80 -21.92
CA THR A 2 22.99 29.45 -21.66
C THR A 2 22.82 29.29 -20.16
N LYS A 3 21.60 29.13 -19.66
CA LYS A 3 21.33 28.89 -18.25
C LYS A 3 22.11 27.64 -17.80
N ARG A 4 22.96 27.78 -16.80
CA ARG A 4 23.70 26.65 -16.22
C ARG A 4 22.69 25.73 -15.54
N LEU A 5 22.65 24.45 -15.93
CA LEU A 5 21.77 23.45 -15.30
C LEU A 5 22.20 23.22 -13.85
N THR A 6 21.20 23.08 -12.96
CA THR A 6 21.39 22.64 -11.58
C THR A 6 21.28 21.13 -11.46
N ALA A 7 21.67 20.55 -10.34
CA ALA A 7 21.44 19.13 -10.07
C ALA A 7 19.94 18.77 -10.13
N GLN A 8 19.06 19.69 -9.68
CA GLN A 8 17.62 19.50 -9.72
C GLN A 8 17.08 19.48 -11.16
N ASP A 9 17.58 20.37 -12.03
CA ASP A 9 17.18 20.37 -13.46
C ASP A 9 17.47 18.99 -14.12
N TRP A 10 18.61 18.37 -13.75
CA TRP A 10 18.97 17.02 -14.21
C TRP A 10 18.01 15.95 -13.69
N ILE A 11 17.65 16.00 -12.42
CA ILE A 11 16.74 15.03 -11.78
C ILE A 11 15.33 15.14 -12.36
N ASP A 12 14.79 16.35 -12.50
CA ASP A 12 13.45 16.58 -13.03
C ASP A 12 13.35 16.14 -14.50
N PHE A 13 14.38 16.46 -15.28
CA PHE A 13 14.47 15.99 -16.66
C PHE A 13 14.60 14.46 -16.75
N ALA A 14 15.39 13.85 -15.84
CA ALA A 14 15.55 12.42 -15.78
C ALA A 14 14.23 11.72 -15.47
N LEU A 15 13.45 12.19 -14.47
CA LEU A 15 12.15 11.61 -14.15
C LEU A 15 11.16 11.67 -15.31
N THR A 16 11.12 12.83 -16.00
CA THR A 16 10.26 13.00 -17.18
C THR A 16 10.67 12.02 -18.27
N THR A 17 11.97 11.93 -18.58
CA THR A 17 12.49 11.04 -19.61
C THR A 17 12.28 9.57 -19.25
N PHE A 18 12.53 9.21 -17.98
CA PHE A 18 12.30 7.87 -17.46
C PHE A 18 10.84 7.41 -17.55
N ALA A 19 9.88 8.29 -17.27
CA ALA A 19 8.46 7.98 -17.41
C ALA A 19 8.09 7.57 -18.84
N HIS A 20 8.74 8.16 -19.84
CA HIS A 20 8.48 7.89 -21.27
C HIS A 20 9.31 6.72 -21.83
N GLU A 21 10.59 6.69 -21.52
CA GLU A 21 11.56 5.81 -22.19
C GLU A 21 12.07 4.65 -21.30
N GLY A 22 11.88 4.73 -19.99
CA GLY A 22 12.33 3.72 -19.04
C GLY A 22 13.79 3.85 -18.62
N PHE A 23 14.34 2.81 -18.00
CA PHE A 23 15.63 2.85 -17.31
C PHE A 23 16.82 3.17 -18.22
N ASP A 24 16.79 2.73 -19.47
CA ASP A 24 17.87 3.01 -20.44
C ASP A 24 18.09 4.50 -20.68
N ALA A 25 17.10 5.33 -20.44
CA ALA A 25 17.20 6.78 -20.53
C ALA A 25 17.99 7.44 -19.38
N LEU A 26 18.18 6.72 -18.26
CA LEU A 26 18.90 7.22 -17.07
C LEU A 26 20.43 7.11 -17.16
N LYS A 27 20.99 7.10 -18.37
CA LYS A 27 22.43 7.10 -18.63
C LYS A 27 22.93 8.55 -18.81
N ALA A 28 24.06 8.88 -18.22
CA ALA A 28 24.62 10.25 -18.25
C ALA A 28 24.79 10.81 -19.65
N ASP A 29 25.25 10.01 -20.60
CA ASP A 29 25.45 10.43 -22.00
C ASP A 29 24.12 10.62 -22.75
N VAL A 30 23.10 9.80 -22.44
CA VAL A 30 21.76 9.93 -23.03
C VAL A 30 21.10 11.24 -22.58
N LEU A 31 21.12 11.50 -21.27
CA LEU A 31 20.54 12.71 -20.70
C LEU A 31 21.31 13.97 -21.14
N ALA A 32 22.65 13.95 -21.12
CA ALA A 32 23.46 15.07 -21.57
C ALA A 32 23.17 15.46 -23.02
N ARG A 33 23.09 14.47 -23.91
CA ARG A 33 22.74 14.69 -25.32
C ARG A 33 21.36 15.30 -25.49
N LYS A 34 20.36 14.81 -24.75
CA LYS A 34 19.00 15.34 -24.78
C LYS A 34 18.89 16.76 -24.23
N LEU A 35 19.68 17.08 -23.21
CA LEU A 35 19.78 18.41 -22.61
C LEU A 35 20.64 19.39 -23.42
N GLY A 36 21.33 18.91 -24.47
CA GLY A 36 22.21 19.75 -25.30
C GLY A 36 23.47 20.20 -24.53
N VAL A 37 23.96 19.44 -23.58
CA VAL A 37 25.16 19.76 -22.78
C VAL A 37 26.21 18.67 -22.89
N SER A 38 27.44 18.96 -22.44
CA SER A 38 28.51 17.97 -22.39
C SER A 38 28.27 16.95 -21.28
N ARG A 39 28.77 15.70 -21.46
CA ARG A 39 28.78 14.67 -20.41
C ARG A 39 29.54 15.15 -19.16
N GLY A 40 30.55 16.00 -19.29
CA GLY A 40 31.27 16.59 -18.15
C GLY A 40 30.34 17.40 -17.23
N SER A 41 29.29 18.04 -17.78
CA SER A 41 28.31 18.78 -16.98
C SER A 41 27.56 17.90 -15.99
N PHE A 42 27.32 16.61 -16.31
CA PHE A 42 26.74 15.65 -15.38
C PHE A 42 27.63 15.42 -14.15
N TYR A 43 28.93 15.18 -14.35
CA TYR A 43 29.87 14.87 -13.28
C TYR A 43 30.25 16.08 -12.40
N TRP A 44 29.83 17.28 -12.79
CA TRP A 44 29.85 18.44 -11.89
C TRP A 44 28.82 18.36 -10.77
N HIS A 45 27.74 17.59 -10.98
CA HIS A 45 26.63 17.50 -10.04
C HIS A 45 26.55 16.14 -9.33
N PHE A 46 27.06 15.07 -9.95
CA PHE A 46 26.94 13.70 -9.44
C PHE A 46 28.29 13.01 -9.50
N THR A 47 28.70 12.41 -8.39
CA THR A 47 29.97 11.70 -8.28
C THR A 47 30.06 10.51 -9.23
N ASP A 48 28.94 9.81 -9.38
CA ASP A 48 28.79 8.66 -10.25
C ASP A 48 27.31 8.46 -10.63
N LEU A 49 27.04 7.44 -11.45
CA LEU A 49 25.70 7.10 -11.90
C LEU A 49 24.83 6.51 -10.78
N GLY A 50 25.43 5.81 -9.81
CA GLY A 50 24.71 5.26 -8.65
C GLY A 50 24.16 6.37 -7.75
N ALA A 51 24.99 7.36 -7.42
CA ALA A 51 24.57 8.54 -6.67
C ALA A 51 23.45 9.33 -7.39
N PHE A 52 23.53 9.40 -8.71
CA PHE A 52 22.46 10.00 -9.51
C PHE A 52 21.17 9.18 -9.45
N HIS A 53 21.23 7.86 -9.62
CA HIS A 53 20.05 6.98 -9.53
C HIS A 53 19.39 7.05 -8.16
N ALA A 54 20.16 7.09 -7.07
CA ALA A 54 19.64 7.29 -5.72
C ALA A 54 18.84 8.59 -5.59
N ARG A 55 19.32 9.69 -6.20
CA ARG A 55 18.62 10.98 -6.22
C ARG A 55 17.35 10.94 -7.06
N VAL A 56 17.36 10.21 -8.19
CA VAL A 56 16.15 9.99 -9.02
C VAL A 56 15.10 9.21 -8.24
N ILE A 57 15.48 8.17 -7.53
CA ILE A 57 14.59 7.37 -6.67
C ILE A 57 14.00 8.26 -5.57
N GLU A 58 14.81 9.04 -4.88
CA GLU A 58 14.33 9.92 -3.80
C GLU A 58 13.35 10.97 -4.32
N GLN A 59 13.65 11.59 -5.47
CA GLN A 59 12.74 12.53 -6.10
C GLN A 59 11.42 11.86 -6.52
N TRP A 60 11.47 10.61 -7.01
CA TRP A 60 10.26 9.85 -7.29
C TRP A 60 9.41 9.64 -6.03
N LYS A 61 10.01 9.25 -4.91
CA LYS A 61 9.29 9.10 -3.62
C LYS A 61 8.60 10.40 -3.24
N GLN A 62 9.30 11.52 -3.39
CA GLN A 62 8.77 12.83 -3.08
C GLN A 62 7.56 13.18 -3.96
N VAL A 63 7.68 13.11 -5.27
CA VAL A 63 6.61 13.55 -6.18
C VAL A 63 5.46 12.54 -6.29
N ALA A 64 5.74 11.25 -6.11
CA ALA A 64 4.75 10.19 -6.27
C ALA A 64 3.97 9.88 -4.98
N THR A 65 4.39 10.42 -3.84
CA THR A 65 3.74 10.12 -2.56
C THR A 65 3.71 11.33 -1.62
N GLU A 66 4.83 11.86 -1.17
CA GLU A 66 4.82 12.86 -0.10
C GLU A 66 4.18 14.20 -0.53
N ALA A 67 4.44 14.65 -1.75
CA ALA A 67 3.80 15.85 -2.30
C ALA A 67 2.28 15.67 -2.43
N ILE A 68 1.83 14.46 -2.82
CA ILE A 68 0.40 14.13 -2.93
C ILE A 68 -0.24 14.13 -1.55
N ILE A 69 0.39 13.49 -0.56
CA ILE A 69 -0.08 13.49 0.83
C ILE A 69 -0.20 14.93 1.35
N ALA A 70 0.84 15.75 1.15
CA ALA A 70 0.83 17.15 1.60
C ALA A 70 -0.28 17.97 0.93
N ASP A 71 -0.62 17.68 -0.33
CA ASP A 71 -1.71 18.34 -1.03
C ASP A 71 -3.09 17.89 -0.51
N VAL A 72 -3.25 16.60 -0.27
CA VAL A 72 -4.47 16.00 0.28
C VAL A 72 -4.74 16.49 1.72
N GLU A 73 -3.71 16.69 2.53
CA GLU A 73 -3.85 17.17 3.91
C GLU A 73 -4.40 18.61 4.02
N ARG A 74 -4.47 19.37 2.92
CA ARG A 74 -5.10 20.71 2.89
C ARG A 74 -6.62 20.67 3.00
N TYR A 75 -7.24 19.52 2.73
CA TYR A 75 -8.69 19.36 2.84
C TYR A 75 -9.12 19.16 4.29
N GLN A 76 -10.31 19.63 4.63
CA GLN A 76 -10.75 19.71 6.03
C GLN A 76 -11.23 18.34 6.57
N SER A 77 -12.02 17.62 5.79
CA SER A 77 -12.63 16.36 6.22
C SER A 77 -11.91 15.13 5.66
N GLY A 78 -11.99 14.01 6.39
CA GLY A 78 -11.45 12.72 5.92
C GLY A 78 -12.11 12.26 4.62
N GLU A 79 -13.39 12.58 4.40
CA GLU A 79 -14.09 12.27 3.16
C GLU A 79 -13.52 13.06 1.97
N GLU A 80 -13.29 14.37 2.15
CA GLU A 80 -12.69 15.22 1.12
C GLU A 80 -11.24 14.77 0.81
N ARG A 81 -10.48 14.42 1.85
CA ARG A 81 -9.12 13.88 1.69
C ARG A 81 -9.11 12.59 0.88
N LEU A 82 -10.02 11.66 1.19
CA LEU A 82 -10.13 10.42 0.43
C LEU A 82 -10.55 10.69 -1.03
N ASP A 83 -11.49 11.60 -1.27
CA ASP A 83 -11.90 12.00 -2.62
C ASP A 83 -10.72 12.58 -3.42
N ALA A 84 -9.99 13.52 -2.83
CA ALA A 84 -8.82 14.14 -3.44
C ALA A 84 -7.72 13.10 -3.74
N LEU A 85 -7.43 12.20 -2.80
CA LEU A 85 -6.45 11.12 -2.98
C LEU A 85 -6.84 10.20 -4.14
N LEU A 86 -8.11 9.76 -4.19
CA LEU A 86 -8.60 8.88 -5.26
C LEU A 86 -8.58 9.58 -6.62
N ARG A 87 -8.97 10.85 -6.70
CA ARG A 87 -8.88 11.64 -7.95
C ARG A 87 -7.45 11.77 -8.42
N HIS A 88 -6.52 12.01 -7.50
CA HIS A 88 -5.10 12.07 -7.85
C HIS A 88 -4.60 10.70 -8.35
N ALA A 89 -4.87 9.64 -7.63
CA ALA A 89 -4.39 8.29 -7.95
C ALA A 89 -4.93 7.75 -9.29
N PHE A 90 -6.19 8.02 -9.61
CA PHE A 90 -6.85 7.48 -10.80
C PHE A 90 -6.97 8.47 -11.95
N GLY A 91 -6.81 9.78 -11.71
CA GLY A 91 -6.91 10.82 -12.73
C GLY A 91 -5.62 11.11 -13.48
N HIS A 92 -4.48 10.73 -12.92
CA HIS A 92 -3.16 10.96 -13.51
C HIS A 92 -2.60 9.68 -14.14
N GLY A 93 -1.75 9.84 -15.14
CA GLY A 93 -1.13 8.70 -15.79
C GLY A 93 -0.13 7.98 -14.88
N ALA A 94 -0.12 6.66 -14.93
CA ALA A 94 0.74 5.81 -14.12
C ALA A 94 2.10 5.47 -14.76
N ALA A 95 2.55 6.22 -15.77
CA ALA A 95 3.75 5.86 -16.53
C ALA A 95 4.99 5.76 -15.65
N LEU A 96 5.18 6.70 -14.73
CA LEU A 96 6.33 6.70 -13.80
C LEU A 96 6.26 5.52 -12.82
N GLU A 97 5.08 5.19 -12.31
CA GLU A 97 4.84 4.03 -11.44
C GLU A 97 5.21 2.72 -12.13
N ILE A 98 4.73 2.51 -13.35
CA ILE A 98 5.01 1.33 -14.16
C ILE A 98 6.52 1.18 -14.39
N ARG A 99 7.19 2.26 -14.76
CA ARG A 99 8.64 2.26 -15.04
C ARG A 99 9.46 2.00 -13.80
N MET A 100 9.08 2.57 -12.66
CA MET A 100 9.78 2.35 -11.38
C MET A 100 9.66 0.88 -10.94
N ARG A 101 8.49 0.27 -11.06
CA ARG A 101 8.29 -1.15 -10.75
C ARG A 101 9.07 -2.05 -11.69
N ALA A 102 9.11 -1.77 -12.98
CA ALA A 102 9.94 -2.50 -13.93
C ALA A 102 11.45 -2.36 -13.63
N TRP A 103 11.89 -1.20 -13.15
CA TRP A 103 13.26 -1.02 -12.69
C TRP A 103 13.56 -1.81 -11.42
N ALA A 104 12.62 -1.87 -10.49
CA ALA A 104 12.70 -2.63 -9.25
C ALA A 104 12.92 -4.14 -9.46
N ASP A 105 12.45 -4.71 -10.55
CA ASP A 105 12.64 -6.14 -10.88
C ASP A 105 14.12 -6.54 -11.00
N ASN A 106 14.99 -5.56 -11.34
CA ASN A 106 16.41 -5.80 -11.58
C ASN A 106 17.34 -4.88 -10.76
N ASN A 107 16.81 -4.14 -9.78
CA ASN A 107 17.57 -3.22 -8.96
C ASN A 107 17.09 -3.23 -7.51
N ALA A 108 17.96 -3.66 -6.59
CA ALA A 108 17.61 -3.83 -5.18
C ALA A 108 17.27 -2.50 -4.46
N GLU A 109 17.86 -1.38 -4.88
CA GLU A 109 17.57 -0.06 -4.30
C GLU A 109 16.18 0.43 -4.74
N ALA A 110 15.88 0.32 -6.03
CA ALA A 110 14.55 0.62 -6.56
C ALA A 110 13.48 -0.30 -5.95
N ALA A 111 13.78 -1.61 -5.75
CA ALA A 111 12.86 -2.56 -5.11
C ALA A 111 12.54 -2.16 -3.66
N ARG A 112 13.54 -1.77 -2.89
CA ARG A 112 13.34 -1.25 -1.52
C ARG A 112 12.48 0.01 -1.54
N ALA A 113 12.79 0.95 -2.44
CA ALA A 113 12.03 2.19 -2.56
C ALA A 113 10.56 1.95 -2.93
N VAL A 114 10.27 1.01 -3.85
CA VAL A 114 8.90 0.61 -4.19
C VAL A 114 8.19 0.04 -2.97
N SER A 115 8.83 -0.88 -2.23
CA SER A 115 8.27 -1.47 -1.01
C SER A 115 7.97 -0.42 0.07
N ASP A 116 8.88 0.52 0.27
CA ASP A 116 8.70 1.61 1.26
C ASP A 116 7.53 2.52 0.89
N ILE A 117 7.41 2.87 -0.39
CA ILE A 117 6.31 3.70 -0.89
C ILE A 117 4.98 2.97 -0.80
N ASP A 118 4.95 1.67 -1.14
CA ASP A 118 3.73 0.85 -1.03
C ASP A 118 3.24 0.83 0.41
N ARG A 119 4.13 0.59 1.38
CA ARG A 119 3.83 0.65 2.81
C ARG A 119 3.32 2.04 3.22
N ARG A 120 4.04 3.10 2.86
CA ARG A 120 3.70 4.49 3.22
C ARG A 120 2.31 4.90 2.72
N ARG A 121 1.98 4.53 1.48
CA ARG A 121 0.66 4.81 0.87
C ARG A 121 -0.45 4.04 1.57
N GLN A 122 -0.22 2.76 1.89
CA GLN A 122 -1.19 1.94 2.63
C GLN A 122 -1.42 2.49 4.04
N GLU A 123 -0.37 2.82 4.77
CA GLU A 123 -0.47 3.46 6.08
C GLU A 123 -1.29 4.76 6.03
N TYR A 124 -1.08 5.59 5.01
CA TYR A 124 -1.82 6.83 4.86
C TYR A 124 -3.31 6.59 4.54
N ILE A 125 -3.63 5.66 3.65
CA ILE A 125 -5.03 5.30 3.36
C ILE A 125 -5.71 4.76 4.63
N GLU A 126 -5.04 3.89 5.38
CA GLU A 126 -5.58 3.33 6.63
C GLU A 126 -5.86 4.44 7.65
N GLN A 127 -4.93 5.38 7.83
CA GLN A 127 -5.12 6.54 8.70
C GLN A 127 -6.33 7.39 8.30
N LEU A 128 -6.53 7.63 7.01
CA LEU A 128 -7.70 8.35 6.51
C LEU A 128 -9.02 7.61 6.83
N LEU A 129 -9.05 6.29 6.64
CA LEU A 129 -10.23 5.47 6.92
C LEU A 129 -10.54 5.41 8.43
N VAL A 130 -9.53 5.21 9.25
CA VAL A 130 -9.68 5.22 10.73
C VAL A 130 -10.13 6.61 11.22
N GLY A 131 -9.54 7.68 10.69
CA GLY A 131 -9.95 9.06 10.97
C GLY A 131 -11.39 9.38 10.55
N ALA A 132 -11.91 8.67 9.55
CA ALA A 132 -13.31 8.73 9.14
C ALA A 132 -14.25 7.81 9.96
N GLY A 133 -13.75 7.17 11.03
CA GLY A 133 -14.55 6.34 11.94
C GLY A 133 -14.66 4.85 11.56
N ILE A 134 -13.90 4.39 10.56
CA ILE A 134 -13.86 2.97 10.22
C ILE A 134 -13.00 2.22 11.26
N VAL A 135 -13.53 1.14 11.81
CA VAL A 135 -12.80 0.31 12.79
C VAL A 135 -11.56 -0.34 12.16
N LEU A 136 -10.47 -0.40 12.90
CA LEU A 136 -9.13 -0.76 12.39
C LEU A 136 -9.09 -2.04 11.53
N PRO A 137 -9.67 -3.20 11.93
CA PRO A 137 -9.62 -4.41 11.10
C PRO A 137 -10.28 -4.23 9.72
N LEU A 138 -11.35 -3.42 9.68
CA LEU A 138 -12.06 -3.13 8.45
C LEU A 138 -11.31 -2.08 7.61
N ALA A 139 -10.71 -1.07 8.26
CA ALA A 139 -9.87 -0.09 7.61
C ALA A 139 -8.68 -0.74 6.91
N ALA A 140 -7.96 -1.65 7.56
CA ALA A 140 -6.85 -2.40 6.99
C ALA A 140 -7.27 -3.19 5.73
N THR A 141 -8.41 -3.90 5.81
CA THR A 141 -8.94 -4.67 4.66
C THR A 141 -9.31 -3.74 3.49
N ARG A 142 -9.99 -2.63 3.76
CA ARG A 142 -10.40 -1.66 2.74
C ARG A 142 -9.20 -0.95 2.13
N THR A 143 -8.19 -0.65 2.92
CA THR A 143 -6.91 -0.10 2.44
C THR A 143 -6.31 -0.99 1.36
N LEU A 144 -6.21 -2.30 1.61
CA LEU A 144 -5.69 -3.25 0.62
C LEU A 144 -6.54 -3.27 -0.66
N LEU A 145 -7.88 -3.29 -0.54
CA LEU A 145 -8.77 -3.27 -1.69
C LEU A 145 -8.60 -2.00 -2.53
N LEU A 146 -8.56 -0.82 -1.91
CA LEU A 146 -8.34 0.45 -2.59
C LEU A 146 -6.96 0.49 -3.24
N TYR A 147 -5.93 0.04 -2.52
CA TYR A 147 -4.57 0.05 -3.01
C TYR A 147 -4.35 -0.91 -4.18
N TRP A 148 -4.85 -2.14 -4.11
CA TRP A 148 -4.77 -3.10 -5.21
C TRP A 148 -5.59 -2.67 -6.43
N THR A 149 -6.72 -1.99 -6.22
CA THR A 149 -7.49 -1.38 -7.31
C THR A 149 -6.67 -0.31 -8.03
N TYR A 150 -5.97 0.54 -7.28
CA TYR A 150 -5.02 1.51 -7.84
C TYR A 150 -3.92 0.83 -8.66
N LEU A 151 -3.23 -0.17 -8.11
CA LEU A 151 -2.18 -0.89 -8.81
C LEU A 151 -2.70 -1.59 -10.07
N GLY A 152 -3.87 -2.23 -9.99
CA GLY A 152 -4.51 -2.86 -11.14
C GLY A 152 -4.83 -1.86 -12.25
N ALA A 153 -5.36 -0.69 -11.90
CA ALA A 153 -5.63 0.39 -12.85
C ALA A 153 -4.33 0.94 -13.48
N ALA A 154 -3.29 1.15 -12.66
CA ALA A 154 -1.99 1.61 -13.10
C ALA A 154 -1.35 0.63 -14.11
N LEU A 155 -1.31 -0.66 -13.78
CA LEU A 155 -0.73 -1.70 -14.61
C LEU A 155 -1.53 -1.99 -15.89
N SER A 156 -2.86 -1.87 -15.83
CA SER A 156 -3.73 -2.03 -17.00
C SER A 156 -3.61 -0.90 -18.02
N ARG A 157 -2.83 0.16 -17.71
CA ARG A 157 -2.69 1.36 -18.53
C ARG A 157 -4.02 2.04 -18.86
N SER A 158 -5.04 1.81 -18.01
CA SER A 158 -6.36 2.40 -18.18
C SER A 158 -6.30 3.88 -17.82
N ARG A 159 -6.65 4.73 -18.77
CA ARG A 159 -6.83 6.16 -18.49
C ARG A 159 -8.28 6.42 -18.13
N LEU A 160 -8.48 6.94 -16.93
CA LEU A 160 -9.80 7.36 -16.45
C LEU A 160 -9.89 8.88 -16.52
N SER A 161 -10.97 9.38 -17.08
CA SER A 161 -11.23 10.82 -17.18
C SER A 161 -12.73 11.11 -17.19
N GLY A 162 -13.08 12.38 -16.96
CA GLY A 162 -14.46 12.85 -17.03
C GLY A 162 -15.41 12.05 -16.14
N GLU A 163 -16.59 11.72 -16.64
CA GLU A 163 -17.64 11.01 -15.89
C GLU A 163 -17.22 9.61 -15.44
N ARG A 164 -16.38 8.91 -16.22
CA ARG A 164 -15.93 7.57 -15.84
C ARG A 164 -15.07 7.62 -14.58
N LEU A 165 -14.17 8.61 -14.50
CA LEU A 165 -13.36 8.85 -13.30
C LEU A 165 -14.27 9.19 -12.12
N ASN A 166 -15.25 10.10 -12.31
CA ASN A 166 -16.15 10.50 -11.24
C ASN A 166 -16.94 9.31 -10.68
N ARG A 167 -17.48 8.44 -11.54
CA ARG A 167 -18.20 7.23 -11.11
C ARG A 167 -17.33 6.26 -10.33
N ILE A 168 -16.10 6.03 -10.79
CA ILE A 168 -15.16 5.12 -10.11
C ILE A 168 -14.74 5.71 -8.76
N VAL A 169 -14.42 6.99 -8.68
CA VAL A 169 -14.06 7.65 -7.42
C VAL A 169 -15.22 7.58 -6.41
N ALA A 170 -16.46 7.86 -6.85
CA ALA A 170 -17.63 7.77 -6.00
C ALA A 170 -17.83 6.35 -5.45
N GLU A 171 -17.64 5.32 -6.28
CA GLU A 171 -17.78 3.92 -5.87
C GLU A 171 -16.66 3.48 -4.92
N LEU A 172 -15.41 3.89 -5.17
CA LEU A 172 -14.28 3.61 -4.28
C LEU A 172 -14.45 4.32 -2.92
N LYS A 173 -14.99 5.54 -2.91
CA LYS A 173 -15.38 6.22 -1.65
C LYS A 173 -16.43 5.43 -0.89
N ARG A 174 -17.46 4.94 -1.59
CA ARG A 174 -18.51 4.12 -0.98
C ARG A 174 -17.93 2.83 -0.38
N ILE A 175 -17.00 2.18 -1.07
CA ILE A 175 -16.28 1.01 -0.55
C ILE A 175 -15.42 1.39 0.66
N GLY A 176 -14.72 2.50 0.60
CA GLY A 176 -13.85 2.98 1.69
C GLY A 176 -14.61 3.40 2.94
N LEU A 177 -15.67 4.19 2.79
CA LEU A 177 -16.37 4.86 3.90
C LEU A 177 -17.75 4.25 4.22
N GLY A 178 -18.35 3.49 3.29
CA GLY A 178 -19.70 2.98 3.45
C GLY A 178 -19.87 2.03 4.63
N ALA A 179 -20.99 2.16 5.32
CA ALA A 179 -21.44 1.15 6.27
C ALA A 179 -22.00 -0.05 5.50
N PHE A 180 -21.42 -1.23 5.67
CA PHE A 180 -22.06 -2.47 5.21
C PHE A 180 -23.05 -2.94 6.27
N PRO A 181 -24.37 -2.99 5.99
CA PRO A 181 -25.32 -3.56 6.92
C PRO A 181 -25.01 -5.06 7.10
N GLY A 182 -24.47 -5.43 8.25
CA GLY A 182 -24.23 -6.84 8.61
C GLY A 182 -22.99 -7.15 9.42
N ILE A 183 -21.98 -6.30 9.48
CA ILE A 183 -20.73 -6.62 10.20
C ILE A 183 -20.74 -6.13 11.67
N HIS A 184 -21.70 -5.30 12.06
CA HIS A 184 -21.77 -4.70 13.41
C HIS A 184 -22.74 -5.40 14.39
N ARG A 185 -23.07 -6.69 14.21
CA ARG A 185 -24.00 -7.38 15.13
C ARG A 185 -23.38 -8.55 15.92
N SER A 186 -22.17 -8.43 16.43
CA SER A 186 -21.62 -9.48 17.32
C SER A 186 -20.79 -8.97 18.50
N ALA A 187 -21.07 -7.77 19.02
CA ALA A 187 -20.36 -7.28 20.20
C ALA A 187 -21.27 -6.72 21.31
N ASN A 188 -22.55 -7.07 21.36
CA ASN A 188 -23.36 -6.63 22.51
C ASN A 188 -24.52 -7.59 22.82
N HIS A 189 -24.21 -8.84 23.22
CA HIS A 189 -25.17 -9.68 23.93
C HIS A 189 -24.41 -10.43 25.03
N GLY A 190 -24.35 -9.82 26.20
CA GLY A 190 -23.70 -10.42 27.35
C GLY A 190 -23.87 -9.63 28.65
N SER A 191 -25.02 -8.99 28.88
CA SER A 191 -25.40 -8.58 30.23
C SER A 191 -26.91 -8.59 30.38
N ARG A 192 -27.47 -9.78 30.57
CA ARG A 192 -28.76 -9.89 31.22
C ARG A 192 -28.52 -10.49 32.58
N SER A 193 -28.63 -9.62 33.57
CA SER A 193 -28.85 -9.86 34.97
C SER A 193 -29.75 -11.10 35.24
N ARG A 194 -29.23 -12.07 35.96
CA ARG A 194 -30.05 -13.03 36.68
C ARG A 194 -30.21 -12.50 38.11
N SER A 195 -31.36 -11.97 38.35
CA SER A 195 -31.89 -11.74 39.69
C SER A 195 -32.85 -12.86 40.02
N SER A 196 -32.54 -13.53 41.13
CA SER A 196 -33.44 -14.08 42.16
C SER A 196 -34.57 -15.06 41.80
N ALA A 197 -34.51 -16.29 42.29
CA ALA A 197 -35.37 -16.78 43.36
C ALA A 197 -35.14 -18.28 43.62
N ARG A 198 -34.82 -18.58 44.83
CA ARG A 198 -35.05 -19.73 45.70
C ARG A 198 -36.00 -20.81 45.16
N ASP A 199 -35.58 -22.09 45.29
CA ASP A 199 -36.15 -23.07 46.20
C ASP A 199 -35.40 -24.42 46.04
N GLU A 200 -34.87 -24.91 47.17
CA GLU A 200 -34.54 -26.31 47.40
C GLU A 200 -35.80 -27.08 47.82
N PRO A 201 -35.92 -28.45 47.81
CA PRO A 201 -34.97 -29.33 48.49
C PRO A 201 -34.74 -30.75 47.89
N ALA A 202 -33.61 -31.31 48.29
CA ALA A 202 -33.25 -32.65 48.71
C ALA A 202 -33.86 -33.92 48.08
N LEU A 203 -33.04 -34.92 47.76
CA LEU A 203 -32.80 -36.21 48.41
C LEU A 203 -32.22 -37.26 47.43
N ALA A 204 -31.16 -37.89 47.93
CA ALA A 204 -30.77 -39.31 47.91
C ALA A 204 -30.32 -39.94 46.58
N ASP A 205 -29.13 -40.34 46.51
CA ASP A 205 -28.45 -41.57 47.00
C ASP A 205 -28.19 -42.61 45.90
N GLN A 206 -27.03 -43.19 45.97
CA GLN A 206 -26.59 -44.52 45.55
C GLN A 206 -25.78 -44.66 44.21
N ALA A 207 -24.53 -44.93 44.51
CA ALA A 207 -23.74 -46.12 44.16
C ALA A 207 -22.91 -46.12 42.87
N ARG A 208 -21.60 -46.15 43.13
CA ARG A 208 -20.54 -46.78 42.31
C ARG A 208 -20.73 -48.29 42.18
N PRO A 209 -20.07 -49.08 41.29
CA PRO A 209 -18.60 -49.03 41.14
C PRO A 209 -18.00 -49.37 39.75
N SER A 210 -16.74 -49.00 39.64
CA SER A 210 -15.58 -49.66 39.03
C SER A 210 -15.72 -50.70 37.90
N ARG A 211 -14.95 -50.54 36.86
CA ARG A 211 -13.96 -51.57 36.47
C ARG A 211 -12.87 -51.04 35.57
N ARG A 212 -11.65 -51.28 35.99
CA ARG A 212 -10.36 -51.30 35.29
C ARG A 212 -10.33 -52.38 34.22
N ILE A 213 -9.34 -52.29 33.37
CA ILE A 213 -8.44 -53.27 32.74
C ILE A 213 -8.17 -52.69 31.31
N GLY A 214 -6.99 -52.43 30.81
CA GLY A 214 -5.69 -52.99 31.01
C GLY A 214 -5.06 -53.29 29.67
N GLY A 215 -3.79 -52.96 29.51
CA GLY A 215 -2.87 -53.66 28.63
C GLY A 215 -2.67 -52.99 27.27
N SER A 216 -1.57 -52.48 26.93
CA SER A 216 -0.16 -52.86 26.93
C SER A 216 0.38 -53.18 25.52
N ARG A 217 1.49 -52.50 25.22
CA ARG A 217 2.60 -52.94 24.34
C ARG A 217 2.36 -52.97 22.84
N ASP A 218 3.28 -52.80 21.96
CA ASP A 218 4.72 -52.49 22.00
C ASP A 218 5.24 -52.36 20.58
N ARG A 219 6.40 -51.63 20.41
CA ARG A 219 7.50 -51.87 19.44
C ARG A 219 7.27 -51.57 17.94
N THR A 220 8.04 -50.71 17.46
CA THR A 220 9.46 -50.72 17.02
C THR A 220 9.68 -51.04 15.55
N THR A 221 10.53 -50.26 14.97
CA THR A 221 11.61 -50.42 13.95
C THR A 221 11.34 -49.65 12.67
N ALA A 222 12.10 -48.61 12.36
CA ALA A 222 13.45 -48.54 11.83
C ALA A 222 13.65 -49.10 10.41
N ARG A 223 14.06 -48.25 9.51
CA ARG A 223 15.11 -48.34 8.46
C ARG A 223 14.75 -47.46 7.26
N LYS A 224 15.56 -46.40 6.95
CA LYS A 224 16.86 -46.35 6.27
C LYS A 224 16.81 -46.62 4.74
N ARG A 225 17.39 -45.63 4.02
CA ARG A 225 17.97 -45.64 2.65
C ARG A 225 16.94 -45.36 1.53
N SER A 226 17.20 -44.50 0.64
CA SER A 226 18.40 -44.04 -0.07
C SER A 226 18.27 -42.56 -0.40
#